data_0c1fa43beb6abc9a93f80271cd38cd48
#
_entry.id   0c1fa43beb6abc9a93f80271cd38cd48
#
_cell.length_a   1.000
_cell.length_b   1.000
_cell.length_c   1.000
_cell.angle_alpha   90.00
_cell.angle_beta   90.00
_cell.angle_gamma   90.00
#
_symmetry.space_group_name_H-M   'P 1'
#
loop_
_entity.id
_entity.type
_entity.pdbx_description
1 polymer ?
#
loop_
_entity_poly.entity_id
_entity_poly.type
_entity_poly.pdbx_seq_one_letter_code
_entity_poly.pdbx_strand_id
1 'polypeptide(L)'
;MKPISFFFSFLVLMFVWGVGGFAQTASQSEPPASATENQEKTFETDVFQTDLGVLTITFIGHGTLMMACGGKVIHIDPWTKLADYSQLPKADLILITHEHPDHFDEQAIRILRKDSTAVVLPEICKETIADGLVMKNGEKKKILGLEIEALPAYNFVHKRPDGQPYHPKGRGNGYLIAFGKTRVYVAGDTENIPEMQHLKDIAVAFLPMNLPYTMTPEMAAAAARMFYPKVLYPYHYGQTDPQELVRLLAGEKAIEVRIRKMS
;
A
#
# COMPACT_ATOMS: atom_id res chain seq x y z
N MET A 1 56.95 -44.26 -22.97
CA MET A 1 57.74 -45.28 -22.29
C MET A 1 56.91 -45.75 -21.08
N LYS A 2 56.55 -47.04 -21.11
CA LYS A 2 55.92 -47.81 -20.01
C LYS A 2 56.96 -48.09 -18.89
N PRO A 3 56.63 -48.58 -17.71
CA PRO A 3 55.81 -49.76 -17.43
C PRO A 3 54.84 -49.56 -16.22
N ILE A 4 53.69 -50.13 -16.14
CA ILE A 4 53.17 -51.49 -15.75
C ILE A 4 53.89 -52.11 -14.55
N SER A 5 53.16 -52.32 -13.44
CA SER A 5 53.34 -53.44 -12.59
C SER A 5 52.04 -53.82 -11.87
N PHE A 6 51.71 -55.09 -12.03
CA PHE A 6 50.69 -55.91 -11.41
C PHE A 6 51.16 -56.39 -10.00
N PHE A 7 50.21 -56.77 -9.12
CA PHE A 7 50.22 -58.06 -8.33
C PHE A 7 49.07 -58.00 -7.32
N PHE A 8 48.13 -58.83 -7.42
CA PHE A 8 47.75 -60.11 -7.00
C PHE A 8 47.01 -60.19 -5.65
N SER A 9 45.86 -60.78 -5.79
CA SER A 9 44.95 -61.50 -4.92
C SER A 9 45.47 -62.05 -3.60
N PHE A 10 44.64 -62.03 -2.56
CA PHE A 10 44.42 -63.21 -1.72
C PHE A 10 43.00 -63.24 -1.14
N LEU A 11 42.35 -64.36 -1.45
CA LEU A 11 41.00 -64.74 -0.99
C LEU A 11 41.19 -65.54 0.31
N VAL A 12 40.50 -65.16 1.38
CA VAL A 12 40.28 -66.03 2.53
C VAL A 12 38.80 -66.02 2.88
N LEU A 13 38.19 -67.16 2.62
CA LEU A 13 36.90 -67.58 3.16
C LEU A 13 37.06 -67.98 4.62
N MET A 14 36.29 -67.48 5.53
CA MET A 14 35.92 -68.12 6.76
C MET A 14 34.42 -67.99 7.02
N PHE A 15 33.81 -69.20 7.06
CA PHE A 15 32.44 -69.44 7.58
C PHE A 15 32.48 -69.39 9.09
N VAL A 16 31.59 -68.66 9.74
CA VAL A 16 31.13 -68.95 11.09
C VAL A 16 29.66 -68.70 11.22
N TRP A 17 29.00 -69.66 11.78
CA TRP A 17 27.58 -69.78 12.06
C TRP A 17 27.03 -68.73 13.01
N GLY A 18 25.86 -68.29 12.75
CA GLY A 18 24.59 -67.92 13.29
C GLY A 18 24.42 -67.74 14.80
N VAL A 19 23.70 -66.66 15.09
CA VAL A 19 22.66 -66.67 16.16
C VAL A 19 21.66 -65.63 15.75
N GLY A 20 20.39 -66.03 15.73
CA GLY A 20 19.26 -65.08 15.41
C GLY A 20 19.07 -64.05 16.52
N GLY A 21 19.02 -62.82 16.10
CA GLY A 21 18.57 -61.69 16.90
C GLY A 21 17.46 -60.99 16.16
N PHE A 22 16.25 -61.07 16.72
CA PHE A 22 15.11 -60.25 16.26
C PHE A 22 15.47 -58.75 16.42
N ALA A 23 15.73 -58.09 15.32
CA ALA A 23 15.82 -56.62 15.32
C ALA A 23 14.41 -56.03 15.24
N GLN A 24 13.97 -55.50 16.35
CA GLN A 24 12.79 -54.65 16.45
C GLN A 24 13.06 -53.37 15.66
N THR A 25 12.38 -53.17 14.53
CA THR A 25 12.41 -51.93 13.78
C THR A 25 11.70 -50.88 14.62
N ALA A 26 12.47 -50.02 15.27
CA ALA A 26 11.94 -48.77 15.84
C ALA A 26 11.47 -47.87 14.69
N SER A 27 10.17 -47.70 14.60
CA SER A 27 9.55 -46.65 13.77
C SER A 27 10.02 -45.28 14.30
N GLN A 28 10.90 -44.62 13.58
CA GLN A 28 11.20 -43.21 13.81
C GLN A 28 9.97 -42.45 13.37
N SER A 29 9.18 -41.94 14.33
CA SER A 29 8.18 -40.95 14.10
C SER A 29 8.89 -39.64 13.68
N GLU A 30 8.66 -39.19 12.44
CA GLU A 30 9.07 -37.86 12.01
C GLU A 30 8.50 -36.81 12.98
N PRO A 31 9.31 -35.82 13.37
CA PRO A 31 8.78 -34.72 14.18
C PRO A 31 7.66 -34.01 13.38
N PRO A 32 6.59 -33.53 14.05
CA PRO A 32 5.52 -32.83 13.39
C PRO A 32 6.11 -31.63 12.65
N ALA A 33 5.68 -31.46 11.39
CA ALA A 33 6.03 -30.30 10.58
C ALA A 33 5.84 -29.03 11.43
N SER A 34 6.89 -28.22 11.50
CA SER A 34 6.88 -26.95 12.21
C SER A 34 5.65 -26.15 11.76
N ALA A 35 4.77 -25.86 12.71
CA ALA A 35 3.73 -24.86 12.51
C ALA A 35 4.45 -23.59 12.03
N THR A 36 4.18 -23.19 10.80
CA THR A 36 4.55 -21.87 10.30
C THR A 36 3.89 -20.88 11.25
N GLU A 37 4.66 -20.28 12.13
CA GLU A 37 4.23 -19.11 12.89
C GLU A 37 3.73 -18.09 11.85
N ASN A 38 2.44 -17.88 11.85
CA ASN A 38 1.81 -16.80 11.11
C ASN A 38 2.29 -15.51 11.78
N GLN A 39 3.44 -14.96 11.37
CA GLN A 39 3.90 -13.67 11.86
C GLN A 39 2.85 -12.65 11.44
N GLU A 40 2.10 -12.19 12.41
CA GLU A 40 1.13 -11.12 12.25
C GLU A 40 1.87 -9.93 11.64
N LYS A 41 1.51 -9.55 10.41
CA LYS A 41 2.18 -8.45 9.70
C LYS A 41 1.89 -7.15 10.44
N THR A 42 2.88 -6.62 11.16
CA THR A 42 2.78 -5.32 11.82
C THR A 42 3.00 -4.20 10.82
N PHE A 43 2.09 -3.21 10.81
CA PHE A 43 2.18 -2.03 9.96
C PHE A 43 2.76 -0.84 10.74
N GLU A 44 3.52 0.00 10.05
CA GLU A 44 3.95 1.29 10.60
C GLU A 44 2.73 2.19 10.83
N THR A 45 2.77 3.03 11.86
CA THR A 45 1.69 3.97 12.19
C THR A 45 2.26 5.32 12.60
N ASP A 46 1.57 6.41 12.23
CA ASP A 46 1.81 7.74 12.77
C ASP A 46 0.53 8.31 13.38
N VAL A 47 0.70 9.19 14.36
CA VAL A 47 -0.39 9.74 15.16
C VAL A 47 -0.39 11.27 15.07
N PHE A 48 -1.57 11.85 14.87
CA PHE A 48 -1.79 13.29 14.80
C PHE A 48 -2.92 13.71 15.75
N GLN A 49 -2.72 14.81 16.47
CA GLN A 49 -3.78 15.42 17.26
C GLN A 49 -4.71 16.23 16.35
N THR A 50 -6.01 16.01 16.45
CA THR A 50 -7.04 16.71 15.66
C THR A 50 -8.17 17.21 16.54
N ASP A 51 -9.01 18.10 16.00
CA ASP A 51 -10.22 18.58 16.72
C ASP A 51 -11.26 17.46 16.94
N LEU A 52 -11.16 16.34 16.21
CA LEU A 52 -12.05 15.18 16.32
C LEU A 52 -11.45 14.04 17.18
N GLY A 53 -10.33 14.30 17.84
CA GLY A 53 -9.57 13.34 18.61
C GLY A 53 -8.28 12.92 17.92
N VAL A 54 -7.69 11.84 18.40
CA VAL A 54 -6.44 11.29 17.87
C VAL A 54 -6.71 10.64 16.51
N LEU A 55 -6.01 11.10 15.48
CA LEU A 55 -5.96 10.47 14.17
C LEU A 55 -4.75 9.55 14.13
N THR A 56 -4.97 8.25 13.95
CA THR A 56 -3.93 7.26 13.68
C THR A 56 -3.96 6.94 12.19
N ILE A 57 -2.82 7.05 11.53
CA ILE A 57 -2.63 6.66 10.13
C ILE A 57 -1.77 5.40 10.09
N THR A 58 -2.27 4.33 9.50
CA THR A 58 -1.59 3.05 9.33
C THR A 58 -1.19 2.89 7.87
N PHE A 59 0.09 2.60 7.65
CA PHE A 59 0.70 2.45 6.33
C PHE A 59 0.65 0.97 5.92
N ILE A 60 -0.36 0.59 5.14
CA ILE A 60 -0.56 -0.81 4.72
C ILE A 60 0.45 -1.20 3.65
N GLY A 61 0.77 -0.25 2.75
CA GLY A 61 1.73 -0.41 1.66
C GLY A 61 1.20 0.15 0.36
N HIS A 62 2.08 0.34 -0.62
CA HIS A 62 1.73 0.84 -1.96
C HIS A 62 0.90 2.13 -1.89
N GLY A 63 -0.32 2.12 -2.47
CA GLY A 63 -1.30 3.22 -2.40
C GLY A 63 -2.26 3.13 -1.21
N THR A 64 -2.17 2.07 -0.40
CA THR A 64 -3.19 1.70 0.59
C THR A 64 -2.91 2.26 1.97
N LEU A 65 -3.91 2.92 2.55
CA LEU A 65 -3.88 3.49 3.89
C LEU A 65 -5.08 3.05 4.72
N MET A 66 -4.90 2.96 6.04
CA MET A 66 -6.00 2.92 7.00
C MET A 66 -5.87 4.08 7.96
N MET A 67 -6.97 4.78 8.23
CA MET A 67 -7.04 5.91 9.16
C MET A 67 -8.08 5.61 10.23
N ALA A 68 -7.77 5.90 11.49
CA ALA A 68 -8.70 5.76 12.60
C ALA A 68 -8.79 7.09 13.37
N CYS A 69 -10.00 7.63 13.55
CA CYS A 69 -10.24 8.86 14.28
C CYS A 69 -11.68 8.91 14.82
N GLY A 70 -11.85 9.32 16.08
CA GLY A 70 -13.17 9.50 16.68
C GLY A 70 -14.04 8.23 16.63
N GLY A 71 -13.43 7.05 16.79
CA GLY A 71 -14.13 5.76 16.72
C GLY A 71 -14.53 5.32 15.32
N LYS A 72 -14.08 6.00 14.27
CA LYS A 72 -14.33 5.65 12.86
C LYS A 72 -13.08 5.12 12.19
N VAL A 73 -13.25 4.12 11.34
CA VAL A 73 -12.19 3.50 10.54
C VAL A 73 -12.43 3.79 9.06
N ILE A 74 -11.41 4.34 8.40
CA ILE A 74 -11.41 4.71 7.00
C ILE A 74 -10.32 3.88 6.30
N HIS A 75 -10.68 3.16 5.25
CA HIS A 75 -9.71 2.52 4.37
C HIS A 75 -9.65 3.28 3.03
N ILE A 76 -8.44 3.44 2.51
CA ILE A 76 -8.19 4.10 1.22
C ILE A 76 -7.50 3.07 0.34
N ASP A 77 -8.07 2.82 -0.84
CA ASP A 77 -7.56 1.91 -1.87
C ASP A 77 -7.12 0.55 -1.30
N PRO A 78 -8.00 -0.20 -0.59
CA PRO A 78 -7.62 -1.47 0.00
C PRO A 78 -7.31 -2.51 -1.08
N TRP A 79 -6.15 -3.22 -0.95
CA TRP A 79 -5.68 -4.21 -1.91
C TRP A 79 -5.25 -5.51 -1.22
N THR A 80 -5.89 -6.63 -1.54
CA THR A 80 -5.69 -7.94 -0.87
C THR A 80 -4.26 -8.47 -0.94
N LYS A 81 -3.45 -8.03 -1.92
CA LYS A 81 -2.04 -8.42 -1.99
C LYS A 81 -1.19 -7.83 -0.86
N LEU A 82 -1.66 -6.80 -0.18
CA LEU A 82 -0.89 -6.09 0.85
C LEU A 82 -1.16 -6.62 2.25
N ALA A 83 -2.38 -7.10 2.52
CA ALA A 83 -2.80 -7.50 3.86
C ALA A 83 -3.90 -8.56 3.83
N ASP A 84 -4.01 -9.34 4.91
CA ASP A 84 -5.21 -10.09 5.24
C ASP A 84 -6.23 -9.14 5.91
N TYR A 85 -7.15 -8.64 5.12
CA TYR A 85 -8.19 -7.71 5.61
C TYR A 85 -9.18 -8.32 6.58
N SER A 86 -9.21 -9.65 6.73
CA SER A 86 -10.03 -10.30 7.77
C SER A 86 -9.50 -10.03 9.18
N GLN A 87 -8.21 -9.69 9.30
CA GLN A 87 -7.53 -9.35 10.54
C GLN A 87 -7.53 -7.85 10.85
N LEU A 88 -7.98 -7.02 9.90
CA LEU A 88 -8.03 -5.57 10.08
C LEU A 88 -9.42 -5.11 10.52
N PRO A 89 -9.52 -3.96 11.20
CA PRO A 89 -10.79 -3.36 11.57
C PRO A 89 -11.70 -3.15 10.36
N LYS A 90 -12.99 -3.50 10.51
CA LYS A 90 -14.01 -3.21 9.49
C LYS A 90 -14.13 -1.72 9.24
N ALA A 91 -14.42 -1.34 8.00
CA ALA A 91 -14.52 0.03 7.58
C ALA A 91 -15.87 0.69 7.99
N ASP A 92 -15.81 1.93 8.44
CA ASP A 92 -16.96 2.84 8.42
C ASP A 92 -17.04 3.55 7.05
N LEU A 93 -15.87 3.84 6.45
CA LEU A 93 -15.72 4.50 5.16
C LEU A 93 -14.63 3.81 4.35
N ILE A 94 -14.89 3.60 3.07
CA ILE A 94 -13.89 3.19 2.08
C ILE A 94 -13.83 4.28 1.01
N LEU A 95 -12.64 4.80 0.73
CA LEU A 95 -12.39 5.75 -0.35
C LEU A 95 -11.60 5.05 -1.45
N ILE A 96 -12.11 5.09 -2.67
CA ILE A 96 -11.45 4.55 -3.86
C ILE A 96 -11.04 5.70 -4.76
N THR A 97 -9.74 5.77 -5.09
CA THR A 97 -9.21 6.86 -5.92
C THR A 97 -9.49 6.64 -7.40
N HIS A 98 -9.31 5.43 -7.90
CA HIS A 98 -9.52 5.10 -9.31
C HIS A 98 -9.67 3.59 -9.53
N GLU A 99 -9.90 3.18 -10.77
CA GLU A 99 -10.31 1.83 -11.16
C GLU A 99 -9.17 0.81 -11.33
N HIS A 100 -7.90 1.17 -11.18
CA HIS A 100 -6.82 0.21 -11.35
C HIS A 100 -6.84 -0.88 -10.25
N PRO A 101 -6.45 -2.14 -10.55
CA PRO A 101 -6.64 -3.28 -9.64
C PRO A 101 -5.86 -3.19 -8.32
N ASP A 102 -4.82 -2.38 -8.24
CA ASP A 102 -4.01 -2.11 -7.05
C ASP A 102 -4.59 -1.01 -6.15
N HIS A 103 -5.71 -0.39 -6.59
CA HIS A 103 -6.49 0.62 -5.85
C HIS A 103 -7.96 0.22 -5.69
N PHE A 104 -8.50 -0.56 -6.62
CA PHE A 104 -9.89 -0.98 -6.64
C PHE A 104 -10.01 -2.51 -6.60
N ASP A 105 -9.93 -3.08 -5.42
CA ASP A 105 -10.04 -4.52 -5.16
C ASP A 105 -11.39 -4.84 -4.49
N GLU A 106 -12.31 -5.40 -5.27
CA GLU A 106 -13.64 -5.79 -4.79
C GLU A 106 -13.60 -6.79 -3.63
N GLN A 107 -12.60 -7.68 -3.60
CA GLN A 107 -12.47 -8.66 -2.53
C GLN A 107 -12.10 -7.96 -1.23
N ALA A 108 -11.13 -7.03 -1.24
CA ALA A 108 -10.76 -6.24 -0.08
C ALA A 108 -11.97 -5.41 0.43
N ILE A 109 -12.67 -4.73 -0.49
CA ILE A 109 -13.87 -3.95 -0.16
C ILE A 109 -14.91 -4.84 0.52
N ARG A 110 -15.21 -6.02 -0.03
CA ARG A 110 -16.20 -6.97 0.50
C ARG A 110 -15.82 -7.47 1.90
N ILE A 111 -14.54 -7.77 2.11
CA ILE A 111 -14.05 -8.21 3.43
C ILE A 111 -14.19 -7.08 4.46
N LEU A 112 -13.88 -5.84 4.10
CA LEU A 112 -13.90 -4.70 5.02
C LEU A 112 -15.30 -4.19 5.34
N ARG A 113 -16.27 -4.41 4.45
CA ARG A 113 -17.63 -3.86 4.60
C ARG A 113 -18.39 -4.47 5.79
N LYS A 114 -19.22 -3.66 6.37
CA LYS A 114 -20.38 -3.94 7.20
C LYS A 114 -21.58 -3.21 6.59
N ASP A 115 -22.79 -3.50 7.00
CA ASP A 115 -24.03 -2.93 6.42
C ASP A 115 -24.03 -1.39 6.40
N SER A 116 -23.40 -0.77 7.39
CA SER A 116 -23.31 0.69 7.53
C SER A 116 -22.11 1.32 6.83
N THR A 117 -21.26 0.57 6.14
CA THR A 117 -20.07 1.10 5.49
C THR A 117 -20.43 1.95 4.28
N ALA A 118 -20.02 3.22 4.29
CA ALA A 118 -20.06 4.05 3.09
C ALA A 118 -18.86 3.72 2.19
N VAL A 119 -19.11 3.52 0.89
CA VAL A 119 -18.04 3.38 -0.13
C VAL A 119 -18.14 4.58 -1.05
N VAL A 120 -17.08 5.39 -1.11
CA VAL A 120 -16.97 6.56 -1.98
C VAL A 120 -16.00 6.22 -3.11
N LEU A 121 -16.38 6.55 -4.33
CA LEU A 121 -15.65 6.15 -5.53
C LEU A 121 -15.88 7.14 -6.69
N PRO A 122 -15.00 7.16 -7.70
CA PRO A 122 -15.25 7.89 -8.93
C PRO A 122 -16.30 7.16 -9.80
N GLU A 123 -16.90 7.90 -10.73
CA GLU A 123 -17.98 7.42 -11.61
C GLU A 123 -17.61 6.09 -12.31
N ILE A 124 -16.36 5.95 -12.74
CA ILE A 124 -15.89 4.76 -13.47
C ILE A 124 -15.99 3.45 -12.66
N CYS A 125 -15.95 3.53 -11.32
CA CYS A 125 -16.07 2.37 -10.44
C CYS A 125 -17.52 2.02 -10.07
N LYS A 126 -18.49 2.86 -10.47
CA LYS A 126 -19.90 2.74 -10.05
C LYS A 126 -20.58 1.48 -10.58
N GLU A 127 -20.21 1.02 -11.76
CA GLU A 127 -20.79 -0.19 -12.36
C GLU A 127 -20.49 -1.44 -11.51
N THR A 128 -19.27 -1.50 -10.92
CA THR A 128 -18.83 -2.61 -10.09
C THR A 128 -19.40 -2.55 -8.66
N ILE A 129 -19.47 -1.36 -8.06
CA ILE A 129 -20.03 -1.15 -6.71
C ILE A 129 -21.29 -0.28 -6.84
N ALA A 130 -22.40 -0.91 -7.21
CA ALA A 130 -23.65 -0.24 -7.57
C ALA A 130 -24.25 0.62 -6.45
N ASP A 131 -24.01 0.33 -5.18
CA ASP A 131 -24.44 1.12 -4.03
C ASP A 131 -23.38 2.15 -3.56
N GLY A 132 -22.22 2.23 -4.23
CA GLY A 132 -21.18 3.21 -3.94
C GLY A 132 -21.67 4.64 -4.15
N LEU A 133 -21.21 5.55 -3.32
CA LEU A 133 -21.44 6.98 -3.43
C LEU A 133 -20.44 7.60 -4.39
N VAL A 134 -20.91 8.00 -5.55
CA VAL A 134 -20.04 8.68 -6.53
C VAL A 134 -19.69 10.08 -6.05
N MET A 135 -18.40 10.42 -6.17
CA MET A 135 -17.91 11.79 -6.08
C MET A 135 -17.11 12.13 -7.34
N LYS A 136 -17.45 13.30 -7.95
CA LYS A 136 -16.74 13.85 -9.10
C LYS A 136 -15.73 14.91 -8.64
N ASN A 137 -14.67 15.12 -9.43
CA ASN A 137 -13.68 16.15 -9.13
C ASN A 137 -14.35 17.51 -8.82
N GLY A 138 -13.96 18.12 -7.72
CA GLY A 138 -14.51 19.38 -7.21
C GLY A 138 -15.71 19.24 -6.29
N GLU A 139 -16.31 18.05 -6.17
CA GLU A 139 -17.41 17.84 -5.22
C GLU A 139 -16.92 17.75 -3.78
N LYS A 140 -17.72 18.35 -2.88
CA LYS A 140 -17.55 18.29 -1.43
C LYS A 140 -18.76 17.65 -0.80
N LYS A 141 -18.54 16.69 0.09
CA LYS A 141 -19.62 16.01 0.83
C LYS A 141 -19.25 15.85 2.30
N LYS A 142 -20.26 15.91 3.17
CA LYS A 142 -20.09 15.56 4.57
C LYS A 142 -20.52 14.11 4.76
N ILE A 143 -19.56 13.22 5.04
CA ILE A 143 -19.78 11.78 5.18
C ILE A 143 -19.28 11.36 6.56
N LEU A 144 -20.16 10.74 7.36
CA LEU A 144 -19.86 10.30 8.74
C LEU A 144 -19.31 11.43 9.64
N GLY A 145 -19.70 12.69 9.36
CA GLY A 145 -19.22 13.86 10.09
C GLY A 145 -17.93 14.48 9.57
N LEU A 146 -17.22 13.82 8.62
CA LEU A 146 -16.02 14.32 7.96
C LEU A 146 -16.39 15.12 6.69
N GLU A 147 -15.73 16.23 6.48
CA GLU A 147 -15.78 16.92 5.19
C GLU A 147 -14.77 16.28 4.25
N ILE A 148 -15.24 15.79 3.12
CA ILE A 148 -14.45 15.13 2.08
C ILE A 148 -14.64 15.88 0.77
N GLU A 149 -13.54 16.24 0.14
CA GLU A 149 -13.49 16.84 -1.18
C GLU A 149 -12.80 15.89 -2.15
N ALA A 150 -13.44 15.58 -3.27
CA ALA A 150 -12.82 14.86 -4.37
C ALA A 150 -12.07 15.84 -5.27
N LEU A 151 -10.80 15.61 -5.47
CA LEU A 151 -9.88 16.46 -6.24
C LEU A 151 -9.46 15.76 -7.53
N PRO A 152 -9.07 16.49 -8.58
CA PRO A 152 -8.51 15.88 -9.78
C PRO A 152 -7.24 15.08 -9.47
N ALA A 153 -7.11 13.91 -10.12
CA ALA A 153 -5.92 13.09 -10.15
C ALA A 153 -5.72 12.59 -11.57
N TYR A 154 -4.61 12.98 -12.24
CA TYR A 154 -4.39 12.61 -13.64
C TYR A 154 -2.93 12.80 -14.09
N ASN A 155 -2.59 12.16 -15.24
CA ASN A 155 -1.33 12.38 -15.95
C ASN A 155 -1.52 13.38 -17.10
N PHE A 156 -0.50 14.22 -17.32
CA PHE A 156 -0.41 15.07 -18.50
C PHE A 156 0.95 15.00 -19.19
N VAL A 157 2.00 14.53 -18.50
CA VAL A 157 3.35 14.31 -19.02
C VAL A 157 3.56 12.84 -19.42
N HIS A 158 3.45 11.92 -18.45
CA HIS A 158 3.69 10.49 -18.68
C HIS A 158 2.50 9.84 -19.38
N LYS A 159 2.82 9.11 -20.45
CA LYS A 159 1.81 8.48 -21.31
C LYS A 159 2.18 7.04 -21.62
N ARG A 160 1.19 6.25 -21.94
CA ARG A 160 1.33 4.90 -22.47
C ARG A 160 1.98 4.95 -23.86
N PRO A 161 2.51 3.83 -24.40
CA PRO A 161 3.08 3.78 -25.74
C PRO A 161 2.12 4.21 -26.87
N ASP A 162 0.81 4.07 -26.63
CA ASP A 162 -0.26 4.50 -27.55
C ASP A 162 -0.57 6.01 -27.47
N GLY A 163 0.14 6.76 -26.61
CA GLY A 163 -0.04 8.19 -26.40
C GLY A 163 -1.14 8.58 -25.41
N GLN A 164 -1.90 7.61 -24.88
CA GLN A 164 -2.90 7.89 -23.86
C GLN A 164 -2.25 8.08 -22.48
N PRO A 165 -2.76 8.99 -21.63
CA PRO A 165 -2.27 9.11 -20.26
C PRO A 165 -2.54 7.83 -19.47
N TYR A 166 -1.68 7.52 -18.49
CA TYR A 166 -1.93 6.40 -17.58
C TYR A 166 -3.21 6.61 -16.78
N HIS A 167 -3.44 7.84 -16.31
CA HIS A 167 -4.63 8.27 -15.57
C HIS A 167 -5.25 9.47 -16.30
N PRO A 168 -6.34 9.26 -17.08
CA PRO A 168 -6.99 10.36 -17.81
C PRO A 168 -7.66 11.37 -16.87
N LYS A 169 -7.59 12.65 -17.23
CA LYS A 169 -8.24 13.74 -16.48
C LYS A 169 -9.75 13.52 -16.31
N GLY A 170 -10.25 13.69 -15.07
CA GLY A 170 -11.66 13.55 -14.74
C GLY A 170 -12.11 12.10 -14.48
N ARG A 171 -11.20 11.12 -14.54
CA ARG A 171 -11.52 9.71 -14.35
C ARG A 171 -11.30 9.23 -12.91
N GLY A 172 -10.18 9.62 -12.29
CA GLY A 172 -9.84 9.33 -10.91
C GLY A 172 -10.01 10.53 -9.98
N ASN A 173 -9.95 10.27 -8.68
CA ASN A 173 -9.99 11.25 -7.60
C ASN A 173 -8.74 11.16 -6.72
N GLY A 174 -8.19 12.32 -6.33
CA GLY A 174 -7.56 12.46 -5.04
C GLY A 174 -8.61 12.83 -4.00
N TYR A 175 -8.30 12.69 -2.72
CA TYR A 175 -9.21 13.06 -1.64
C TYR A 175 -8.57 14.01 -0.64
N LEU A 176 -9.29 15.06 -0.28
CA LEU A 176 -8.98 15.92 0.84
C LEU A 176 -9.98 15.62 1.96
N ILE A 177 -9.47 15.11 3.09
CA ILE A 177 -10.26 14.66 4.23
C ILE A 177 -9.98 15.60 5.39
N ALA A 178 -11.02 16.22 5.95
CA ALA A 178 -10.90 17.12 7.08
C ALA A 178 -11.31 16.46 8.41
N PHE A 179 -10.35 16.30 9.29
CA PHE A 179 -10.53 15.91 10.69
C PHE A 179 -10.57 17.19 11.56
N GLY A 180 -11.68 17.91 11.50
CA GLY A 180 -11.76 19.29 12.00
C GLY A 180 -10.87 20.22 11.18
N LYS A 181 -9.92 20.92 11.82
CA LYS A 181 -8.95 21.78 11.14
C LYS A 181 -7.76 21.01 10.53
N THR A 182 -7.59 19.74 10.88
CA THR A 182 -6.51 18.91 10.35
C THR A 182 -6.90 18.33 9.00
N ARG A 183 -6.30 18.83 7.93
CA ARG A 183 -6.59 18.46 6.54
C ARG A 183 -5.56 17.45 6.04
N VAL A 184 -6.03 16.30 5.59
CA VAL A 184 -5.21 15.21 5.03
C VAL A 184 -5.50 15.09 3.54
N TYR A 185 -4.48 15.24 2.70
CA TYR A 185 -4.58 15.08 1.25
C TYR A 185 -3.97 13.75 0.82
N VAL A 186 -4.76 12.91 0.17
CA VAL A 186 -4.33 11.69 -0.51
C VAL A 186 -4.49 11.92 -2.00
N ALA A 187 -3.37 11.99 -2.72
CA ALA A 187 -3.38 12.45 -4.11
C ALA A 187 -4.02 11.45 -5.09
N GLY A 188 -4.03 10.13 -4.77
CA GLY A 188 -4.29 9.09 -5.75
C GLY A 188 -3.15 9.02 -6.77
N ASP A 189 -3.38 8.36 -7.89
CA ASP A 189 -2.38 8.29 -8.95
C ASP A 189 -2.49 9.52 -9.86
N THR A 190 -1.48 10.37 -9.76
CA THR A 190 -1.46 11.67 -10.42
C THR A 190 -0.03 12.15 -10.68
N GLU A 191 0.12 13.13 -11.53
CA GLU A 191 1.30 13.98 -11.62
C GLU A 191 1.12 15.27 -10.80
N ASN A 192 2.12 16.16 -10.81
CA ASN A 192 2.10 17.47 -10.16
C ASN A 192 1.20 18.48 -10.88
N ILE A 193 -0.08 18.19 -10.90
CA ILE A 193 -1.10 18.95 -11.65
C ILE A 193 -1.27 20.37 -11.11
N PRO A 194 -1.60 21.35 -11.99
CA PRO A 194 -1.73 22.76 -11.59
C PRO A 194 -2.76 23.02 -10.49
N GLU A 195 -3.80 22.19 -10.41
CA GLU A 195 -4.86 22.31 -9.42
C GLU A 195 -4.35 22.18 -7.97
N MET A 196 -3.18 21.54 -7.74
CA MET A 196 -2.56 21.42 -6.42
C MET A 196 -2.20 22.77 -5.78
N GLN A 197 -1.97 23.84 -6.58
CA GLN A 197 -1.73 25.19 -6.08
C GLN A 197 -2.89 25.77 -5.25
N HIS A 198 -4.09 25.24 -5.41
CA HIS A 198 -5.28 25.67 -4.67
C HIS A 198 -5.45 24.97 -3.31
N LEU A 199 -4.65 23.94 -3.02
CA LEU A 199 -4.63 23.31 -1.72
C LEU A 199 -4.11 24.28 -0.66
N LYS A 200 -4.80 24.36 0.49
CA LYS A 200 -4.42 25.26 1.60
C LYS A 200 -4.46 24.51 2.92
N ASP A 201 -3.59 24.90 3.83
CA ASP A 201 -3.56 24.42 5.21
C ASP A 201 -3.50 22.87 5.32
N ILE A 202 -2.69 22.25 4.48
CA ILE A 202 -2.54 20.79 4.46
C ILE A 202 -1.63 20.38 5.59
N ALA A 203 -2.18 19.62 6.56
CA ALA A 203 -1.41 19.08 7.66
C ALA A 203 -0.60 17.86 7.24
N VAL A 204 -1.19 16.98 6.44
CA VAL A 204 -0.57 15.74 5.96
C VAL A 204 -0.88 15.56 4.49
N ALA A 205 0.11 15.19 3.69
CA ALA A 205 -0.08 14.85 2.27
C ALA A 205 0.59 13.52 1.92
N PHE A 206 -0.03 12.79 0.99
CA PHE A 206 0.47 11.58 0.36
C PHE A 206 0.62 11.85 -1.13
N LEU A 207 1.86 11.79 -1.65
CA LEU A 207 2.16 12.01 -3.08
C LEU A 207 2.80 10.74 -3.68
N PRO A 208 2.27 10.23 -4.82
CA PRO A 208 2.79 9.04 -5.46
C PRO A 208 4.08 9.34 -6.24
N MET A 209 5.01 8.36 -6.29
CA MET A 209 6.29 8.50 -7.02
C MET A 209 6.65 7.24 -7.81
N ASN A 210 5.68 6.54 -8.38
CA ASN A 210 5.90 5.31 -9.13
C ASN A 210 6.03 5.57 -10.62
N LEU A 211 7.26 5.56 -11.13
CA LEU A 211 7.49 5.71 -12.57
C LEU A 211 7.22 4.42 -13.35
N PRO A 212 6.68 4.50 -14.57
CA PRO A 212 6.33 5.72 -15.33
C PRO A 212 4.90 6.21 -15.07
N TYR A 213 4.23 5.73 -14.05
CA TYR A 213 2.78 5.86 -13.87
C TYR A 213 2.37 7.17 -13.20
N THR A 214 3.23 7.72 -12.33
CA THR A 214 2.93 8.91 -11.54
C THR A 214 4.08 9.94 -11.59
N MET A 215 4.52 10.49 -10.47
CA MET A 215 5.53 11.54 -10.41
C MET A 215 6.95 11.01 -10.36
N THR A 216 7.90 11.77 -10.92
CA THR A 216 9.30 11.67 -10.51
C THR A 216 9.49 12.31 -9.13
N PRO A 217 10.61 12.06 -8.43
CA PRO A 217 10.91 12.77 -7.18
C PRO A 217 10.91 14.30 -7.34
N GLU A 218 11.39 14.83 -8.48
CA GLU A 218 11.38 16.27 -8.77
C GLU A 218 9.96 16.80 -8.97
N MET A 219 9.09 16.04 -9.64
CA MET A 219 7.67 16.40 -9.79
C MET A 219 6.96 16.41 -8.44
N ALA A 220 7.23 15.41 -7.58
CA ALA A 220 6.67 15.35 -6.23
C ALA A 220 7.18 16.49 -5.35
N ALA A 221 8.46 16.86 -5.44
CA ALA A 221 9.01 18.02 -4.77
C ALA A 221 8.39 19.35 -5.29
N ALA A 222 8.19 19.47 -6.60
CA ALA A 222 7.52 20.62 -7.19
C ALA A 222 6.05 20.71 -6.72
N ALA A 223 5.31 19.58 -6.69
CA ALA A 223 3.97 19.52 -6.14
C ALA A 223 3.92 19.98 -4.69
N ALA A 224 4.82 19.46 -3.83
CA ALA A 224 4.89 19.84 -2.43
C ALA A 224 5.09 21.36 -2.23
N ARG A 225 5.91 22.00 -3.09
CA ARG A 225 6.11 23.47 -3.09
C ARG A 225 4.90 24.28 -3.55
N MET A 226 3.91 23.67 -4.20
CA MET A 226 2.68 24.38 -4.58
C MET A 226 1.79 24.65 -3.37
N PHE A 227 1.77 23.77 -2.36
CA PHE A 227 0.82 23.86 -1.25
C PHE A 227 1.45 23.67 0.16
N TYR A 228 2.75 23.44 0.26
CA TYR A 228 3.53 23.38 1.51
C TYR A 228 2.84 22.57 2.61
N PRO A 229 2.69 21.25 2.48
CA PRO A 229 2.13 20.40 3.53
C PRO A 229 3.08 20.40 4.74
N LYS A 230 2.54 20.33 5.97
CA LYS A 230 3.39 20.24 7.18
C LYS A 230 4.16 18.91 7.22
N VAL A 231 3.48 17.81 6.90
CA VAL A 231 4.06 16.47 6.78
C VAL A 231 3.76 15.91 5.40
N LEU A 232 4.79 15.41 4.73
CA LEU A 232 4.69 14.79 3.41
C LEU A 232 5.17 13.33 3.48
N TYR A 233 4.34 12.42 3.00
CA TYR A 233 4.68 11.02 2.80
C TYR A 233 4.77 10.73 1.30
N PRO A 234 5.95 10.35 0.77
CA PRO A 234 5.97 9.63 -0.49
C PRO A 234 5.29 8.28 -0.29
N TYR A 235 4.37 7.92 -1.17
CA TYR A 235 3.69 6.64 -1.17
C TYR A 235 3.58 6.11 -2.59
N HIS A 236 3.18 4.86 -2.79
CA HIS A 236 3.09 4.27 -4.12
C HIS A 236 4.36 4.55 -4.94
N TYR A 237 5.54 4.34 -4.34
CA TYR A 237 6.79 4.72 -5.00
C TYR A 237 7.49 3.56 -5.73
N GLY A 238 6.99 2.32 -5.58
CA GLY A 238 7.53 1.14 -6.26
C GLY A 238 9.05 1.00 -6.08
N GLN A 239 9.81 1.10 -7.17
CA GLN A 239 11.27 1.03 -7.17
C GLN A 239 11.95 2.41 -7.10
N THR A 240 11.19 3.50 -7.07
CA THR A 240 11.74 4.85 -6.97
C THR A 240 12.30 5.08 -5.55
N ASP A 241 13.54 5.58 -5.45
CA ASP A 241 14.15 5.87 -4.14
C ASP A 241 13.45 7.06 -3.45
N PRO A 242 12.72 6.85 -2.35
CA PRO A 242 12.02 7.94 -1.66
C PRO A 242 12.99 8.91 -0.95
N GLN A 243 14.26 8.53 -0.74
CA GLN A 243 15.28 9.42 -0.19
C GLN A 243 15.61 10.58 -1.13
N GLU A 244 15.37 10.43 -2.44
CA GLU A 244 15.54 11.52 -3.39
C GLU A 244 14.63 12.71 -3.06
N LEU A 245 13.35 12.43 -2.71
CA LEU A 245 12.43 13.48 -2.28
C LEU A 245 12.91 14.21 -1.01
N VAL A 246 13.49 13.49 -0.06
CA VAL A 246 14.09 14.09 1.14
C VAL A 246 15.22 15.02 0.76
N ARG A 247 16.11 14.60 -0.15
CA ARG A 247 17.23 15.44 -0.64
C ARG A 247 16.73 16.70 -1.35
N LEU A 248 15.73 16.56 -2.21
CA LEU A 248 15.15 17.67 -2.99
C LEU A 248 14.44 18.72 -2.11
N LEU A 249 13.86 18.30 -0.99
CA LEU A 249 13.13 19.16 -0.06
C LEU A 249 13.93 19.55 1.19
N ALA A 250 15.22 19.19 1.30
CA ALA A 250 16.06 19.46 2.48
C ALA A 250 16.13 20.94 2.86
N GLY A 251 15.94 21.88 1.91
CA GLY A 251 15.91 23.33 2.16
C GLY A 251 14.54 23.86 2.62
N GLU A 252 13.48 23.07 2.51
CA GLU A 252 12.08 23.49 2.77
C GLU A 252 11.70 23.24 4.23
N LYS A 253 12.12 24.14 5.14
CA LYS A 253 11.89 24.00 6.59
C LYS A 253 10.42 23.84 7.01
N ALA A 254 9.49 24.22 6.14
CA ALA A 254 8.05 24.13 6.39
C ALA A 254 7.49 22.73 6.09
N ILE A 255 8.26 21.86 5.41
CA ILE A 255 7.83 20.53 4.98
C ILE A 255 8.68 19.47 5.69
N GLU A 256 8.04 18.64 6.49
CA GLU A 256 8.68 17.44 7.05
C GLU A 256 8.39 16.24 6.14
N VAL A 257 9.41 15.68 5.49
CA VAL A 257 9.26 14.46 4.69
C VAL A 257 9.46 13.25 5.58
N ARG A 258 8.47 12.36 5.64
CA ARG A 258 8.54 11.09 6.37
C ARG A 258 8.40 9.92 5.42
N ILE A 259 9.36 9.01 5.45
CA ILE A 259 9.31 7.79 4.64
C ILE A 259 8.70 6.67 5.48
N ARG A 260 7.78 5.91 4.87
CA ARG A 260 7.18 4.68 5.39
C ARG A 260 7.24 3.60 4.31
N LYS A 261 7.00 2.34 4.68
CA LYS A 261 7.02 1.20 3.74
C LYS A 261 5.81 1.21 2.82
N MET A 262 5.87 2.04 1.75
CA MET A 262 4.78 2.29 0.79
C MET A 262 5.23 2.05 -0.67
N SER A 263 6.15 1.10 -0.86
CA SER A 263 6.63 0.69 -2.20
C SER A 263 5.62 -0.16 -2.95
#